data_1b5828a6dd5cf6e57be8682ee4e6ee3c
#
_entry.id   1b5828a6dd5cf6e57be8682ee4e6ee3c
#
_cell.length_a   1.000
_cell.length_b   1.000
_cell.length_c   1.000
_cell.angle_alpha   90.00
_cell.angle_beta   90.00
_cell.angle_gamma   90.00
#
_symmetry.space_group_name_H-M   'P 1'
#
loop_
_entity.id
_entity.type
_entity.pdbx_description
1 polymer ?
#
loop_
_entity_poly.entity_id
_entity_poly.type
_entity_poly.pdbx_seq_one_letter_code
_entity_poly.pdbx_strand_id
1 'polypeptide(L)'
;MSEFDIRDTDLKETEKEFERALRPLNFGDFQGQKKIVENLEIFVRDAKMRGESLDHVILHGPPGLGKTTLSAIIANELGVGIKITSGPVLDKPGDLAGLLTNLEENDVLFIDEIHRLSPVVEEYLYSAMEDYRIDIMIDKGPAARSVQIQINPFTLIGATTRSGLLTAPLRARFGINCHLEYYDTDILSGIISRSAAILNVGITGQAAMEIASRSRGTPRIANALLRRVRDFAMVKGNGSIDRDITRYALEALNIDKYGLDEMDNKILLTIIEKFKGGPVGLTTIATAVGEDAGTLEEVYEPFLIKEGFIKRTPRGREVTDLAYKHLGKTRRNDGGEQMTLF
;
A
#
# COMPACT_ATOMS: atom_id res chain seq x y z
N MET A 1 -14.03 -11.94 21.31
CA MET A 1 -13.24 -10.70 21.05
C MET A 1 -12.78 -10.85 19.62
N SER A 2 -13.23 -9.99 18.69
CA SER A 2 -12.74 -10.03 17.32
C SER A 2 -11.26 -9.65 17.33
N GLU A 3 -10.41 -10.51 16.79
CA GLU A 3 -8.99 -10.24 16.55
C GLU A 3 -8.86 -8.91 15.83
N PHE A 4 -8.05 -8.00 16.38
CA PHE A 4 -7.75 -6.73 15.78
C PHE A 4 -6.62 -6.93 14.77
N ASP A 5 -6.95 -7.02 13.47
CA ASP A 5 -5.95 -6.96 12.41
C ASP A 5 -5.74 -5.49 11.98
N ILE A 6 -4.54 -4.97 12.23
CA ILE A 6 -4.12 -3.61 11.82
C ILE A 6 -4.05 -3.42 10.29
N ARG A 7 -4.20 -4.51 9.54
CA ARG A 7 -4.07 -4.56 8.07
C ARG A 7 -5.40 -4.80 7.35
N ASP A 8 -6.49 -4.96 8.11
CA ASP A 8 -7.81 -5.20 7.52
C ASP A 8 -8.12 -4.10 6.49
N THR A 9 -8.31 -4.52 5.24
CA THR A 9 -8.57 -3.63 4.11
C THR A 9 -10.02 -3.18 4.05
N ASP A 10 -10.93 -3.90 4.73
CA ASP A 10 -12.34 -3.53 4.85
C ASP A 10 -12.57 -2.60 6.05
N LEU A 11 -12.02 -1.39 5.93
CA LEU A 11 -12.25 -0.34 6.91
C LEU A 11 -13.75 -0.02 7.01
N LYS A 12 -14.28 -0.08 8.23
CA LYS A 12 -15.61 0.46 8.54
C LYS A 12 -15.68 1.93 8.13
N GLU A 13 -16.85 2.42 7.78
CA GLU A 13 -17.04 3.79 7.27
C GLU A 13 -16.41 4.87 8.18
N THR A 14 -16.52 4.68 9.49
CA THR A 14 -15.86 5.49 10.53
C THR A 14 -14.33 5.48 10.47
N GLU A 15 -13.73 4.41 9.97
CA GLU A 15 -12.29 4.29 9.80
C GLU A 15 -11.81 4.99 8.54
N LYS A 16 -12.60 4.94 7.47
CA LYS A 16 -12.35 5.71 6.24
C LYS A 16 -12.41 7.22 6.49
N GLU A 17 -13.38 7.68 7.28
CA GLU A 17 -13.48 9.08 7.70
C GLU A 17 -12.29 9.51 8.55
N PHE A 18 -11.88 8.69 9.50
CA PHE A 18 -10.71 8.92 10.32
C PHE A 18 -9.42 9.04 9.47
N GLU A 19 -9.19 8.09 8.57
CA GLU A 19 -8.04 8.16 7.66
C GLU A 19 -8.09 9.40 6.77
N ARG A 20 -9.27 9.79 6.27
CA ARG A 20 -9.42 11.01 5.46
C ARG A 20 -9.04 12.26 6.21
N ALA A 21 -9.45 12.37 7.48
CA ALA A 21 -9.12 13.53 8.32
C ALA A 21 -7.61 13.69 8.56
N LEU A 22 -6.85 12.60 8.56
CA LEU A 22 -5.40 12.60 8.78
C LEU A 22 -4.59 12.83 7.49
N ARG A 23 -5.21 12.75 6.31
CA ARG A 23 -4.48 12.90 5.03
C ARG A 23 -3.99 14.32 4.83
N PRO A 24 -2.73 14.52 4.44
CA PRO A 24 -2.26 15.82 3.97
C PRO A 24 -2.97 16.23 2.68
N LEU A 25 -3.19 17.53 2.51
CA LEU A 25 -3.90 18.10 1.37
C LEU A 25 -2.98 18.79 0.36
N ASN A 26 -1.74 19.04 0.72
CA ASN A 26 -0.73 19.70 -0.12
C ASN A 26 0.64 19.02 0.03
N PHE A 27 1.58 19.32 -0.86
CA PHE A 27 2.92 18.75 -0.81
C PHE A 27 3.69 19.14 0.45
N GLY A 28 3.51 20.36 0.97
CA GLY A 28 4.20 20.85 2.17
C GLY A 28 3.85 20.07 3.44
N ASP A 29 2.65 19.50 3.50
CA ASP A 29 2.20 18.66 4.62
C ASP A 29 2.55 17.16 4.43
N PHE A 30 2.96 16.76 3.25
CA PHE A 30 3.30 15.37 2.94
C PHE A 30 4.73 15.06 3.37
N GLN A 31 4.87 14.29 4.44
CA GLN A 31 6.18 13.91 4.97
C GLN A 31 6.70 12.64 4.29
N GLY A 32 8.01 12.60 4.04
CA GLY A 32 8.70 11.49 3.39
C GLY A 32 8.68 11.55 1.87
N GLN A 33 9.24 10.53 1.20
CA GLN A 33 9.34 10.43 -0.27
C GLN A 33 9.94 11.72 -0.92
N LYS A 34 10.86 12.38 -0.22
CA LYS A 34 11.32 13.75 -0.50
C LYS A 34 11.63 14.00 -1.98
N LYS A 35 12.42 13.12 -2.60
CA LYS A 35 12.81 13.26 -4.02
C LYS A 35 11.61 13.15 -4.98
N ILE A 36 10.64 12.29 -4.66
CA ILE A 36 9.41 12.13 -5.46
C ILE A 36 8.56 13.38 -5.35
N VAL A 37 8.38 13.90 -4.13
CA VAL A 37 7.59 15.12 -3.88
C VAL A 37 8.21 16.32 -4.57
N GLU A 38 9.52 16.55 -4.44
CA GLU A 38 10.23 17.64 -5.09
C GLU A 38 10.08 17.61 -6.63
N ASN A 39 10.15 16.43 -7.24
CA ASN A 39 9.94 16.28 -8.68
C ASN A 39 8.47 16.54 -9.06
N LEU A 40 7.52 15.98 -8.32
CA LEU A 40 6.10 16.19 -8.58
C LEU A 40 5.69 17.65 -8.44
N GLU A 41 6.23 18.38 -7.46
CA GLU A 41 6.01 19.83 -7.32
C GLU A 41 6.44 20.61 -8.57
N ILE A 42 7.59 20.25 -9.15
CA ILE A 42 8.09 20.88 -10.38
C ILE A 42 7.15 20.57 -11.55
N PHE A 43 6.79 19.30 -11.75
CA PHE A 43 5.93 18.88 -12.88
C PHE A 43 4.52 19.48 -12.78
N VAL A 44 3.92 19.48 -11.60
CA VAL A 44 2.60 20.07 -11.34
C VAL A 44 2.63 21.58 -11.59
N ARG A 45 3.68 22.28 -11.09
CA ARG A 45 3.83 23.71 -11.32
C ARG A 45 3.97 24.04 -12.79
N ASP A 46 4.77 23.28 -13.54
CA ASP A 46 4.98 23.49 -14.97
C ASP A 46 3.69 23.24 -15.77
N ALA A 47 2.97 22.13 -15.53
CA ALA A 47 1.68 21.85 -16.17
C ALA A 47 0.67 22.98 -15.91
N LYS A 48 0.60 23.47 -14.67
CA LYS A 48 -0.26 24.58 -14.29
C LYS A 48 0.11 25.89 -15.00
N MET A 49 1.40 26.17 -15.18
CA MET A 49 1.86 27.36 -15.91
C MET A 49 1.52 27.32 -17.39
N ARG A 50 1.51 26.12 -17.99
CA ARG A 50 1.11 25.93 -19.40
C ARG A 50 -0.39 25.86 -19.59
N GLY A 51 -1.18 25.64 -18.53
CA GLY A 51 -2.62 25.42 -18.62
C GLY A 51 -2.97 24.07 -19.25
N GLU A 52 -2.11 23.07 -19.13
CA GLU A 52 -2.24 21.73 -19.73
C GLU A 52 -2.44 20.67 -18.64
N SER A 53 -2.96 19.51 -19.05
CA SER A 53 -2.97 18.33 -18.17
C SER A 53 -1.54 17.91 -17.84
N LEU A 54 -1.34 17.40 -16.62
CA LEU A 54 -0.07 16.79 -16.22
C LEU A 54 0.12 15.47 -17.00
N ASP A 55 1.35 15.14 -17.35
CA ASP A 55 1.69 13.82 -17.87
C ASP A 55 1.14 12.71 -16.96
N HIS A 56 0.72 11.59 -17.56
CA HIS A 56 0.20 10.46 -16.79
C HIS A 56 1.22 9.93 -15.80
N VAL A 57 0.76 9.64 -14.57
CA VAL A 57 1.61 9.26 -13.43
C VAL A 57 1.33 7.82 -13.00
N ILE A 58 2.37 7.03 -12.80
CA ILE A 58 2.26 5.72 -12.12
C ILE A 58 2.92 5.78 -10.75
N LEU A 59 2.12 5.48 -9.71
CA LEU A 59 2.56 5.37 -8.32
C LEU A 59 2.65 3.89 -7.95
N HIS A 60 3.84 3.37 -7.68
CA HIS A 60 3.98 1.97 -7.33
C HIS A 60 4.82 1.76 -6.07
N GLY A 61 4.59 0.65 -5.40
CA GLY A 61 5.26 0.30 -4.14
C GLY A 61 4.31 -0.40 -3.17
N PRO A 62 4.81 -0.86 -2.01
CA PRO A 62 4.04 -1.55 -0.99
C PRO A 62 2.73 -0.84 -0.60
N PRO A 63 1.75 -1.56 -0.03
CA PRO A 63 0.51 -0.94 0.43
C PRO A 63 0.75 0.02 1.60
N GLY A 64 -0.12 1.03 1.77
CA GLY A 64 -0.10 1.92 2.94
C GLY A 64 0.95 3.05 2.91
N LEU A 65 1.66 3.27 1.78
CA LEU A 65 2.72 4.28 1.63
C LEU A 65 2.23 5.66 1.16
N GLY A 66 0.93 5.84 0.92
CA GLY A 66 0.35 7.14 0.57
C GLY A 66 0.09 7.37 -0.92
N LYS A 67 0.01 6.32 -1.77
CA LYS A 67 -0.29 6.44 -3.21
C LYS A 67 -1.58 7.24 -3.48
N THR A 68 -2.67 6.86 -2.85
CA THR A 68 -3.97 7.57 -2.94
C THR A 68 -3.91 9.00 -2.37
N THR A 69 -3.08 9.22 -1.35
CA THR A 69 -2.87 10.56 -0.78
C THR A 69 -2.13 11.47 -1.75
N LEU A 70 -1.05 10.98 -2.37
CA LEU A 70 -0.33 11.73 -3.38
C LEU A 70 -1.19 12.08 -4.60
N SER A 71 -2.06 11.16 -5.05
CA SER A 71 -2.97 11.46 -6.16
C SER A 71 -3.94 12.60 -5.83
N ALA A 72 -4.47 12.62 -4.60
CA ALA A 72 -5.33 13.71 -4.15
C ALA A 72 -4.57 15.04 -4.01
N ILE A 73 -3.33 15.01 -3.52
CA ILE A 73 -2.47 16.19 -3.43
C ILE A 73 -2.20 16.75 -4.84
N ILE A 74 -1.84 15.90 -5.81
CA ILE A 74 -1.60 16.32 -7.20
C ILE A 74 -2.81 17.06 -7.76
N ALA A 75 -4.03 16.50 -7.62
CA ALA A 75 -5.25 17.14 -8.08
C ALA A 75 -5.52 18.49 -7.38
N ASN A 76 -5.33 18.53 -6.05
CA ASN A 76 -5.48 19.78 -5.27
C ASN A 76 -4.48 20.87 -5.71
N GLU A 77 -3.23 20.51 -5.92
CA GLU A 77 -2.18 21.44 -6.36
C GLU A 77 -2.37 21.90 -7.80
N LEU A 78 -2.88 21.04 -8.68
CA LEU A 78 -3.32 21.44 -10.02
C LEU A 78 -4.54 22.38 -9.97
N GLY A 79 -5.38 22.25 -8.95
CA GLY A 79 -6.63 23.00 -8.79
C GLY A 79 -7.78 22.44 -9.63
N VAL A 80 -7.78 21.11 -9.87
CA VAL A 80 -8.75 20.38 -10.70
C VAL A 80 -9.49 19.31 -9.91
N GLY A 81 -10.55 18.76 -10.49
CA GLY A 81 -11.30 17.65 -9.92
C GLY A 81 -10.53 16.32 -9.92
N ILE A 82 -10.92 15.41 -9.04
CA ILE A 82 -10.41 14.02 -9.03
C ILE A 82 -11.56 13.04 -9.02
N LYS A 83 -11.54 12.10 -9.97
CA LYS A 83 -12.40 10.91 -9.96
C LYS A 83 -11.57 9.71 -9.48
N ILE A 84 -12.08 8.99 -8.50
CA ILE A 84 -11.37 7.86 -7.87
C ILE A 84 -12.12 6.57 -8.19
N THR A 85 -11.41 5.59 -8.72
CA THR A 85 -11.88 4.24 -8.98
C THR A 85 -10.79 3.21 -8.71
N SER A 86 -11.05 1.94 -8.98
CA SER A 86 -10.06 0.86 -8.88
C SER A 86 -10.18 -0.12 -10.04
N GLY A 87 -9.08 -0.82 -10.36
CA GLY A 87 -9.04 -1.81 -11.44
C GLY A 87 -10.16 -2.83 -11.36
N PRO A 88 -10.43 -3.47 -10.20
CA PRO A 88 -11.51 -4.45 -10.04
C PRO A 88 -12.93 -3.92 -10.28
N VAL A 89 -13.16 -2.63 -10.15
CA VAL A 89 -14.48 -2.00 -10.37
C VAL A 89 -14.73 -1.75 -11.85
N LEU A 90 -13.68 -1.57 -12.64
CA LEU A 90 -13.74 -1.35 -14.08
C LEU A 90 -13.79 -2.69 -14.82
N ASP A 91 -14.93 -3.33 -14.81
CA ASP A 91 -15.12 -4.67 -15.40
C ASP A 91 -15.34 -4.61 -16.92
N LYS A 92 -15.98 -3.55 -17.41
CA LYS A 92 -16.38 -3.39 -18.82
C LYS A 92 -15.88 -2.05 -19.40
N PRO A 93 -15.62 -2.00 -20.71
CA PRO A 93 -15.28 -0.75 -21.39
C PRO A 93 -16.27 0.39 -21.16
N GLY A 94 -17.57 0.08 -21.03
CA GLY A 94 -18.60 1.07 -20.73
C GLY A 94 -18.43 1.76 -19.37
N ASP A 95 -17.90 1.05 -18.37
CA ASP A 95 -17.64 1.62 -17.04
C ASP A 95 -16.53 2.68 -17.13
N LEU A 96 -15.46 2.38 -17.87
CA LEU A 96 -14.37 3.32 -18.13
C LEU A 96 -14.85 4.51 -18.97
N ALA A 97 -15.63 4.24 -20.04
CA ALA A 97 -16.17 5.30 -20.90
C ALA A 97 -17.05 6.27 -20.13
N GLY A 98 -17.92 5.75 -19.25
CA GLY A 98 -18.78 6.57 -18.38
C GLY A 98 -17.99 7.47 -17.43
N LEU A 99 -16.83 7.00 -16.92
CA LEU A 99 -15.96 7.84 -16.11
C LEU A 99 -15.25 8.92 -16.92
N LEU A 100 -14.67 8.55 -18.09
CA LEU A 100 -13.88 9.45 -18.92
C LEU A 100 -14.72 10.55 -19.56
N THR A 101 -15.94 10.27 -19.98
CA THR A 101 -16.86 11.28 -20.56
C THR A 101 -17.38 12.28 -19.52
N ASN A 102 -17.29 11.98 -18.24
CA ASN A 102 -17.68 12.86 -17.14
C ASN A 102 -16.49 13.61 -16.49
N LEU A 103 -15.30 13.56 -17.09
CA LEU A 103 -14.17 14.38 -16.66
C LEU A 103 -14.28 15.78 -17.25
N GLU A 104 -13.98 16.78 -16.44
CA GLU A 104 -13.76 18.14 -16.89
C GLU A 104 -12.34 18.29 -17.44
N GLU A 105 -12.06 19.42 -18.09
CA GLU A 105 -10.74 19.67 -18.68
C GLU A 105 -9.64 19.67 -17.62
N ASN A 106 -8.59 18.89 -17.86
CA ASN A 106 -7.44 18.68 -17.00
C ASN A 106 -7.72 17.93 -15.67
N ASP A 107 -8.93 17.39 -15.47
CA ASP A 107 -9.25 16.58 -14.31
C ASP A 107 -8.31 15.38 -14.13
N VAL A 108 -8.22 14.90 -12.91
CA VAL A 108 -7.46 13.69 -12.55
C VAL A 108 -8.39 12.48 -12.48
N LEU A 109 -8.05 11.43 -13.23
CA LEU A 109 -8.61 10.09 -13.03
C LEU A 109 -7.61 9.25 -12.24
N PHE A 110 -7.96 8.84 -11.02
CA PHE A 110 -7.15 7.94 -10.20
C PHE A 110 -7.71 6.51 -10.26
N ILE A 111 -6.87 5.55 -10.67
CA ILE A 111 -7.21 4.12 -10.70
C ILE A 111 -6.29 3.37 -9.72
N ASP A 112 -6.86 2.93 -8.59
CA ASP A 112 -6.13 2.07 -7.65
C ASP A 112 -6.09 0.63 -8.18
N GLU A 113 -5.02 -0.11 -7.82
CA GLU A 113 -4.77 -1.47 -8.29
C GLU A 113 -4.93 -1.62 -9.82
N ILE A 114 -4.36 -0.67 -10.58
CA ILE A 114 -4.51 -0.57 -12.03
C ILE A 114 -4.05 -1.85 -12.77
N HIS A 115 -3.14 -2.63 -12.18
CA HIS A 115 -2.70 -3.93 -12.72
C HIS A 115 -3.80 -5.00 -12.78
N ARG A 116 -4.96 -4.75 -12.16
CA ARG A 116 -6.12 -5.64 -12.16
C ARG A 116 -7.16 -5.28 -13.23
N LEU A 117 -6.87 -4.32 -14.09
CA LEU A 117 -7.72 -4.04 -15.25
C LEU A 117 -7.78 -5.26 -16.17
N SER A 118 -8.95 -5.53 -16.75
CA SER A 118 -9.05 -6.54 -17.80
C SER A 118 -8.33 -6.06 -19.07
N PRO A 119 -7.75 -6.96 -19.89
CA PRO A 119 -7.06 -6.58 -21.13
C PRO A 119 -7.93 -5.73 -22.06
N VAL A 120 -9.24 -6.00 -22.10
CA VAL A 120 -10.17 -5.25 -22.94
C VAL A 120 -10.32 -3.80 -22.44
N VAL A 121 -10.47 -3.59 -21.15
CA VAL A 121 -10.56 -2.23 -20.56
C VAL A 121 -9.24 -1.48 -20.73
N GLU A 122 -8.12 -2.20 -20.61
CA GLU A 122 -6.79 -1.62 -20.79
C GLU A 122 -6.58 -1.09 -22.23
N GLU A 123 -7.06 -1.80 -23.26
CA GLU A 123 -6.99 -1.33 -24.66
C GLU A 123 -7.76 -0.02 -24.89
N TYR A 124 -8.94 0.14 -24.28
CA TYR A 124 -9.69 1.39 -24.33
C TYR A 124 -8.96 2.55 -23.63
N LEU A 125 -8.27 2.23 -22.55
CA LEU A 125 -7.47 3.19 -21.80
C LEU A 125 -6.29 3.73 -22.64
N TYR A 126 -5.68 2.92 -23.52
CA TYR A 126 -4.59 3.37 -24.37
C TYR A 126 -4.99 4.53 -25.29
N SER A 127 -6.11 4.39 -26.02
CA SER A 127 -6.61 5.45 -26.91
C SER A 127 -7.01 6.69 -26.13
N ALA A 128 -7.57 6.50 -24.94
CA ALA A 128 -7.92 7.61 -24.05
C ALA A 128 -6.70 8.39 -23.57
N MET A 129 -5.59 7.70 -23.26
CA MET A 129 -4.35 8.33 -22.78
C MET A 129 -3.57 9.07 -23.90
N GLU A 130 -3.57 8.51 -25.12
CA GLU A 130 -2.76 9.06 -26.23
C GLU A 130 -3.49 10.12 -27.03
N ASP A 131 -4.77 9.86 -27.37
CA ASP A 131 -5.52 10.64 -28.34
C ASP A 131 -6.73 11.37 -27.73
N TYR A 132 -6.97 11.22 -26.44
CA TYR A 132 -8.14 11.76 -25.73
C TYR A 132 -9.46 11.38 -26.42
N ARG A 133 -9.58 10.11 -26.85
CA ARG A 133 -10.76 9.55 -27.52
C ARG A 133 -11.02 8.12 -27.08
N ILE A 134 -12.27 7.70 -27.23
CA ILE A 134 -12.71 6.34 -26.95
C ILE A 134 -13.50 5.84 -28.15
N ASP A 135 -13.18 4.65 -28.65
CA ASP A 135 -13.91 3.98 -29.72
C ASP A 135 -14.87 2.95 -29.12
N ILE A 136 -16.16 3.23 -29.07
CA ILE A 136 -17.17 2.32 -28.50
C ILE A 136 -17.84 1.53 -29.61
N MET A 137 -17.80 0.19 -29.50
CA MET A 137 -18.53 -0.72 -30.38
C MET A 137 -20.01 -0.76 -29.97
N ILE A 138 -20.92 -0.33 -30.84
CA ILE A 138 -22.36 -0.30 -30.55
C ILE A 138 -23.00 -1.68 -30.80
N ASP A 139 -22.54 -2.43 -31.82
CA ASP A 139 -23.08 -3.71 -32.20
C ASP A 139 -22.02 -4.81 -32.27
N LYS A 140 -22.47 -6.07 -32.18
CA LYS A 140 -21.62 -7.26 -32.40
C LYS A 140 -21.96 -7.91 -33.74
N GLY A 141 -20.94 -8.32 -34.48
CA GLY A 141 -21.11 -9.07 -35.74
C GLY A 141 -20.70 -8.28 -36.98
N PRO A 142 -21.04 -8.77 -38.21
CA PRO A 142 -20.59 -8.17 -39.46
C PRO A 142 -21.09 -6.75 -39.73
N ALA A 143 -22.12 -6.28 -38.99
CA ALA A 143 -22.68 -4.94 -39.07
C ALA A 143 -22.22 -4.05 -37.89
N ALA A 144 -21.22 -4.47 -37.14
CA ALA A 144 -20.70 -3.71 -36.01
C ALA A 144 -20.26 -2.30 -36.43
N ARG A 145 -20.76 -1.31 -35.71
CA ARG A 145 -20.39 0.10 -35.88
C ARG A 145 -19.62 0.56 -34.66
N SER A 146 -18.52 1.26 -34.88
CA SER A 146 -17.84 2.01 -33.82
C SER A 146 -18.28 3.46 -33.81
N VAL A 147 -18.47 4.02 -32.62
CA VAL A 147 -18.63 5.46 -32.41
C VAL A 147 -17.42 5.94 -31.66
N GLN A 148 -16.76 6.93 -32.22
CA GLN A 148 -15.64 7.60 -31.59
C GLN A 148 -16.18 8.76 -30.76
N ILE A 149 -15.85 8.77 -29.48
CA ILE A 149 -16.22 9.83 -28.54
C ILE A 149 -14.94 10.57 -28.15
N GLN A 150 -14.93 11.86 -28.39
CA GLN A 150 -13.87 12.74 -27.90
C GLN A 150 -14.07 12.99 -26.41
N ILE A 151 -13.00 12.94 -25.64
CA ILE A 151 -12.98 13.24 -24.21
C ILE A 151 -12.07 14.45 -23.94
N ASN A 152 -12.28 15.10 -22.81
CA ASN A 152 -11.42 16.20 -22.39
C ASN A 152 -10.00 15.69 -22.06
N PRO A 153 -8.95 16.51 -22.28
CA PRO A 153 -7.63 16.22 -21.76
C PRO A 153 -7.69 15.99 -20.25
N PHE A 154 -7.01 14.97 -19.77
CA PHE A 154 -7.01 14.57 -18.37
C PHE A 154 -5.67 13.98 -17.96
N THR A 155 -5.41 13.93 -16.66
CA THR A 155 -4.28 13.22 -16.09
C THR A 155 -4.72 11.86 -15.52
N LEU A 156 -4.16 10.77 -16.04
CA LEU A 156 -4.32 9.47 -15.41
C LEU A 156 -3.26 9.30 -14.32
N ILE A 157 -3.69 8.98 -13.11
CA ILE A 157 -2.80 8.52 -12.04
C ILE A 157 -3.15 7.06 -11.73
N GLY A 158 -2.27 6.15 -12.12
CA GLY A 158 -2.38 4.74 -11.78
C GLY A 158 -1.66 4.44 -10.48
N ALA A 159 -2.25 3.59 -9.63
CA ALA A 159 -1.56 3.04 -8.45
C ALA A 159 -1.50 1.53 -8.51
N THR A 160 -0.38 0.95 -8.06
CA THR A 160 -0.22 -0.51 -8.01
C THR A 160 0.74 -0.95 -6.91
N THR A 161 0.45 -2.09 -6.31
CA THR A 161 1.39 -2.80 -5.44
C THR A 161 2.30 -3.76 -6.22
N ARG A 162 1.91 -4.10 -7.46
CA ARG A 162 2.55 -5.10 -8.32
C ARG A 162 2.93 -4.53 -9.69
N SER A 163 3.92 -3.65 -9.73
CA SER A 163 4.36 -3.00 -10.97
C SER A 163 4.80 -3.99 -12.06
N GLY A 164 5.26 -5.19 -11.67
CA GLY A 164 5.63 -6.25 -12.61
C GLY A 164 4.45 -6.86 -13.39
N LEU A 165 3.21 -6.68 -12.94
CA LEU A 165 2.01 -7.17 -13.62
C LEU A 165 1.43 -6.16 -14.62
N LEU A 166 1.94 -4.92 -14.65
CA LEU A 166 1.56 -3.96 -15.68
C LEU A 166 2.06 -4.41 -17.04
N THR A 167 1.20 -4.36 -18.05
CA THR A 167 1.60 -4.65 -19.42
C THR A 167 2.63 -3.62 -19.91
N ALA A 168 3.50 -4.03 -20.82
CA ALA A 168 4.51 -3.13 -21.37
C ALA A 168 3.89 -1.91 -22.09
N PRO A 169 2.79 -2.07 -22.88
CA PRO A 169 2.11 -0.94 -23.50
C PRO A 169 1.56 0.09 -22.51
N LEU A 170 0.90 -0.39 -21.43
CA LEU A 170 0.37 0.52 -20.40
C LEU A 170 1.49 1.27 -19.68
N ARG A 171 2.56 0.55 -19.33
CA ARG A 171 3.71 1.14 -18.63
C ARG A 171 4.39 2.24 -19.46
N ALA A 172 4.50 2.06 -20.78
CA ALA A 172 5.15 3.01 -21.67
C ALA A 172 4.39 4.35 -21.79
N ARG A 173 3.10 4.37 -21.46
CA ARG A 173 2.25 5.56 -21.53
C ARG A 173 2.31 6.46 -20.30
N PHE A 174 2.93 5.99 -19.22
CA PHE A 174 3.18 6.83 -18.05
C PHE A 174 4.48 7.61 -18.21
N GLY A 175 4.37 8.94 -18.39
CA GLY A 175 5.52 9.84 -18.47
C GLY A 175 6.23 10.01 -17.12
N ILE A 176 5.48 9.91 -16.02
CA ILE A 176 6.00 10.09 -14.67
C ILE A 176 5.88 8.78 -13.90
N ASN A 177 7.03 8.26 -13.43
CA ASN A 177 7.11 7.00 -12.69
C ASN A 177 7.64 7.24 -11.28
N CYS A 178 6.83 6.95 -10.26
CA CYS A 178 7.14 7.17 -8.86
C CYS A 178 7.14 5.85 -8.08
N HIS A 179 8.32 5.41 -7.64
CA HIS A 179 8.47 4.26 -6.75
C HIS A 179 8.49 4.72 -5.29
N LEU A 180 7.42 4.43 -4.55
CA LEU A 180 7.33 4.73 -3.12
C LEU A 180 8.03 3.65 -2.32
N GLU A 181 8.84 4.09 -1.35
CA GLU A 181 9.59 3.22 -0.46
C GLU A 181 9.05 3.27 0.97
N TYR A 182 9.43 2.30 1.78
CA TYR A 182 9.12 2.31 3.20
C TYR A 182 9.73 3.55 3.87
N TYR A 183 9.02 4.06 4.86
CA TYR A 183 9.41 5.24 5.61
C TYR A 183 10.36 4.89 6.74
N ASP A 184 11.33 5.77 6.99
CA ASP A 184 12.18 5.70 8.17
C ASP A 184 11.38 6.01 9.44
N THR A 185 11.86 5.47 10.57
CA THR A 185 11.19 5.63 11.87
C THR A 185 11.04 7.10 12.29
N ASP A 186 12.04 7.94 12.02
CA ASP A 186 12.00 9.37 12.34
C ASP A 186 10.88 10.09 11.57
N ILE A 187 10.73 9.81 10.28
CA ILE A 187 9.67 10.38 9.45
C ILE A 187 8.30 9.91 9.95
N LEU A 188 8.15 8.62 10.27
CA LEU A 188 6.91 8.09 10.83
C LEU A 188 6.57 8.70 12.18
N SER A 189 7.56 8.98 13.04
CA SER A 189 7.36 9.68 14.31
C SER A 189 6.82 11.09 14.09
N GLY A 190 7.30 11.79 13.07
CA GLY A 190 6.75 13.08 12.63
C GLY A 190 5.29 12.98 12.18
N ILE A 191 4.97 11.99 11.35
CA ILE A 191 3.60 11.72 10.88
C ILE A 191 2.67 11.42 12.06
N ILE A 192 3.10 10.59 13.01
CA ILE A 192 2.34 10.25 14.22
C ILE A 192 2.07 11.49 15.05
N SER A 193 3.09 12.33 15.26
CA SER A 193 2.97 13.57 16.05
C SER A 193 1.98 14.55 15.40
N ARG A 194 2.05 14.72 14.08
CA ARG A 194 1.08 15.50 13.30
C ARG A 194 -0.33 14.93 13.43
N SER A 195 -0.47 13.63 13.28
CA SER A 195 -1.76 12.94 13.39
C SER A 195 -2.36 13.07 14.79
N ALA A 196 -1.55 12.95 15.85
CA ALA A 196 -1.98 13.16 17.24
C ALA A 196 -2.47 14.58 17.47
N ALA A 197 -1.79 15.59 16.90
CA ALA A 197 -2.23 17.00 16.97
C ALA A 197 -3.59 17.21 16.28
N ILE A 198 -3.81 16.64 15.11
CA ILE A 198 -5.12 16.70 14.41
C ILE A 198 -6.23 16.05 15.25
N LEU A 199 -5.90 14.98 15.97
CA LEU A 199 -6.82 14.26 16.85
C LEU A 199 -7.01 14.92 18.22
N ASN A 200 -6.35 16.04 18.48
CA ASN A 200 -6.33 16.74 19.78
C ASN A 200 -5.91 15.83 20.95
N VAL A 201 -4.92 14.96 20.72
CA VAL A 201 -4.36 14.04 21.72
C VAL A 201 -2.91 14.41 22.00
N GLY A 202 -2.57 14.62 23.27
CA GLY A 202 -1.19 14.83 23.70
C GLY A 202 -0.36 13.56 23.50
N ILE A 203 0.80 13.68 22.88
CA ILE A 203 1.75 12.58 22.69
C ILE A 203 3.18 13.03 23.00
N THR A 204 3.95 12.19 23.70
CA THR A 204 5.38 12.46 23.92
C THR A 204 6.20 11.99 22.71
N GLY A 205 7.34 12.63 22.43
CA GLY A 205 8.24 12.22 21.35
C GLY A 205 8.72 10.77 21.50
N GLN A 206 8.91 10.30 22.73
CA GLN A 206 9.29 8.90 23.01
C GLN A 206 8.16 7.93 22.65
N ALA A 207 6.91 8.28 22.91
CA ALA A 207 5.75 7.47 22.52
C ALA A 207 5.57 7.44 21.00
N ALA A 208 5.70 8.58 20.32
CA ALA A 208 5.65 8.67 18.87
C ALA A 208 6.73 7.79 18.21
N MET A 209 7.95 7.82 18.74
CA MET A 209 9.06 6.98 18.26
C MET A 209 8.81 5.48 18.52
N GLU A 210 8.25 5.13 19.67
CA GLU A 210 7.91 3.72 20.00
C GLU A 210 6.83 3.17 19.06
N ILE A 211 5.79 3.95 18.75
CA ILE A 211 4.77 3.58 17.74
C ILE A 211 5.41 3.47 16.35
N ALA A 212 6.21 4.46 15.97
CA ALA A 212 6.86 4.53 14.66
C ALA A 212 7.75 3.31 14.39
N SER A 213 8.54 2.89 15.39
CA SER A 213 9.44 1.73 15.28
C SER A 213 8.71 0.41 15.01
N ARG A 214 7.43 0.32 15.41
CA ARG A 214 6.59 -0.88 15.21
C ARG A 214 5.60 -0.74 14.06
N SER A 215 5.67 0.36 13.29
CA SER A 215 4.75 0.68 12.19
C SER A 215 5.16 0.10 10.83
N ARG A 216 6.14 -0.82 10.81
CA ARG A 216 6.58 -1.54 9.59
C ARG A 216 7.01 -0.64 8.42
N GLY A 217 7.36 0.60 8.71
CA GLY A 217 7.72 1.57 7.68
C GLY A 217 6.52 2.12 6.91
N THR A 218 5.28 2.00 7.39
CA THR A 218 4.09 2.47 6.67
C THR A 218 3.24 3.45 7.46
N PRO A 219 2.88 4.62 6.89
CA PRO A 219 2.01 5.60 7.52
C PRO A 219 0.63 5.06 7.91
N ARG A 220 0.06 4.13 7.13
CA ARG A 220 -1.24 3.51 7.43
C ARG A 220 -1.19 2.75 8.75
N ILE A 221 -0.19 1.90 8.95
CA ILE A 221 -0.02 1.15 10.20
C ILE A 221 0.30 2.10 11.35
N ALA A 222 1.14 3.11 11.12
CA ALA A 222 1.47 4.11 12.13
C ALA A 222 0.20 4.81 12.68
N ASN A 223 -0.69 5.25 11.81
CA ASN A 223 -1.96 5.88 12.20
C ASN A 223 -2.93 4.87 12.85
N ALA A 224 -2.98 3.63 12.38
CA ALA A 224 -3.78 2.59 13.00
C ALA A 224 -3.31 2.29 14.43
N LEU A 225 -2.00 2.17 14.65
CA LEU A 225 -1.42 1.99 15.97
C LEU A 225 -1.67 3.20 16.88
N LEU A 226 -1.46 4.43 16.38
CA LEU A 226 -1.75 5.65 17.11
C LEU A 226 -3.19 5.66 17.63
N ARG A 227 -4.15 5.31 16.77
CA ARG A 227 -5.57 5.24 17.14
C ARG A 227 -5.80 4.25 18.29
N ARG A 228 -5.22 3.06 18.23
CA ARG A 228 -5.37 2.07 19.29
C ARG A 228 -4.68 2.48 20.58
N VAL A 229 -3.46 2.98 20.50
CA VAL A 229 -2.75 3.49 21.68
C VAL A 229 -3.52 4.63 22.34
N ARG A 230 -4.16 5.52 21.56
CA ARG A 230 -5.06 6.56 22.07
C ARG A 230 -6.23 5.95 22.86
N ASP A 231 -6.87 4.89 22.34
CA ASP A 231 -7.98 4.24 23.02
C ASP A 231 -7.54 3.72 24.39
N PHE A 232 -6.33 3.15 24.50
CA PHE A 232 -5.75 2.74 25.79
C PHE A 232 -5.44 3.95 26.70
N ALA A 233 -4.88 5.03 26.16
CA ALA A 233 -4.56 6.23 26.91
C ALA A 233 -5.81 6.86 27.53
N MET A 234 -6.93 6.85 26.81
CA MET A 234 -8.21 7.38 27.29
C MET A 234 -8.84 6.51 28.38
N VAL A 235 -8.73 5.18 28.29
CA VAL A 235 -9.40 4.24 29.21
C VAL A 235 -8.53 3.86 30.40
N LYS A 236 -7.23 3.68 30.21
CA LYS A 236 -6.28 3.19 31.22
C LYS A 236 -5.31 4.26 31.72
N GLY A 237 -5.17 5.36 30.97
CA GLY A 237 -4.28 6.47 31.29
C GLY A 237 -5.02 7.74 31.69
N ASN A 238 -4.37 8.88 31.50
CA ASN A 238 -4.87 10.23 31.77
C ASN A 238 -5.31 10.97 30.51
N GLY A 239 -5.48 10.27 29.37
CA GLY A 239 -5.81 10.86 28.07
C GLY A 239 -4.61 11.34 27.25
N SER A 240 -3.38 11.27 27.80
CA SER A 240 -2.14 11.58 27.09
C SER A 240 -1.38 10.30 26.76
N ILE A 241 -0.76 10.28 25.58
CA ILE A 241 0.03 9.13 25.11
C ILE A 241 1.48 9.32 25.51
N ASP A 242 1.88 8.66 26.59
CA ASP A 242 3.28 8.54 27.01
C ASP A 242 3.88 7.21 26.63
N ARG A 243 5.15 6.99 26.94
CA ARG A 243 5.88 5.79 26.60
C ARG A 243 5.32 4.55 27.29
N ASP A 244 4.88 4.66 28.55
CA ASP A 244 4.46 3.51 29.34
C ASP A 244 3.11 2.99 28.87
N ILE A 245 2.13 3.89 28.65
CA ILE A 245 0.83 3.50 28.09
C ILE A 245 0.99 2.97 26.66
N THR A 246 1.95 3.50 25.88
CA THR A 246 2.25 3.02 24.53
C THR A 246 2.74 1.58 24.57
N ARG A 247 3.70 1.25 25.41
CA ARG A 247 4.21 -0.12 25.56
C ARG A 247 3.13 -1.07 26.01
N TYR A 248 2.40 -0.67 27.05
CA TYR A 248 1.27 -1.47 27.54
C TYR A 248 0.25 -1.77 26.43
N ALA A 249 -0.11 -0.78 25.63
CA ALA A 249 -1.06 -0.94 24.54
C ALA A 249 -0.52 -1.88 23.44
N LEU A 250 0.73 -1.70 23.03
CA LEU A 250 1.35 -2.51 21.97
C LEU A 250 1.53 -3.97 22.42
N GLU A 251 1.88 -4.21 23.69
CA GLU A 251 1.92 -5.56 24.26
C GLU A 251 0.53 -6.20 24.31
N ALA A 252 -0.49 -5.45 24.74
CA ALA A 252 -1.87 -5.94 24.77
C ALA A 252 -2.44 -6.24 23.36
N LEU A 253 -1.88 -5.62 22.32
CA LEU A 253 -2.20 -5.88 20.91
C LEU A 253 -1.34 -6.98 20.28
N ASN A 254 -0.49 -7.66 21.05
CA ASN A 254 0.45 -8.69 20.58
C ASN A 254 1.43 -8.18 19.50
N ILE A 255 1.80 -6.90 19.56
CA ILE A 255 2.75 -6.30 18.61
C ILE A 255 4.12 -6.23 19.31
N ASP A 256 5.06 -6.97 18.78
CA ASP A 256 6.39 -7.08 19.36
C ASP A 256 7.32 -5.90 19.00
N LYS A 257 8.56 -5.96 19.47
CA LYS A 257 9.57 -4.92 19.25
C LYS A 257 9.98 -4.71 17.78
N TYR A 258 9.72 -5.68 16.92
CA TYR A 258 9.96 -5.60 15.47
C TYR A 258 8.70 -5.19 14.68
N GLY A 259 7.57 -5.01 15.37
CA GLY A 259 6.30 -4.76 14.74
C GLY A 259 5.64 -6.01 14.14
N LEU A 260 6.10 -7.21 14.52
CA LEU A 260 5.43 -8.46 14.15
C LEU A 260 4.20 -8.63 15.02
N ASP A 261 3.11 -9.08 14.40
CA ASP A 261 1.88 -9.44 15.07
C ASP A 261 1.74 -10.97 15.23
N GLU A 262 0.59 -11.39 15.71
CA GLU A 262 0.28 -12.79 15.94
C GLU A 262 0.37 -13.64 14.67
N MET A 263 -0.12 -13.13 13.53
CA MET A 263 -0.08 -13.88 12.28
C MET A 263 1.33 -13.99 11.71
N ASP A 264 2.16 -12.95 11.79
CA ASP A 264 3.57 -13.03 11.40
C ASP A 264 4.30 -14.12 12.20
N ASN A 265 4.12 -14.10 13.53
CA ASN A 265 4.72 -15.10 14.40
C ASN A 265 4.18 -16.51 14.11
N LYS A 266 2.88 -16.64 13.79
CA LYS A 266 2.27 -17.91 13.38
C LYS A 266 2.86 -18.44 12.07
N ILE A 267 3.10 -17.55 11.09
CA ILE A 267 3.76 -17.90 9.83
C ILE A 267 5.17 -18.42 10.09
N LEU A 268 5.98 -17.68 10.85
CA LEU A 268 7.36 -18.07 11.16
C LEU A 268 7.42 -19.38 11.94
N LEU A 269 6.59 -19.53 12.99
CA LEU A 269 6.49 -20.77 13.78
C LEU A 269 6.07 -21.96 12.91
N THR A 270 5.11 -21.76 12.02
CA THR A 270 4.63 -22.81 11.12
C THR A 270 5.77 -23.31 10.21
N ILE A 271 6.54 -22.37 9.63
CA ILE A 271 7.68 -22.76 8.78
C ILE A 271 8.75 -23.50 9.61
N ILE A 272 9.04 -23.04 10.81
CA ILE A 272 10.04 -23.66 11.69
C ILE A 272 9.60 -25.05 12.14
N GLU A 273 8.41 -25.17 12.72
CA GLU A 273 7.98 -26.37 13.41
C GLU A 273 7.43 -27.46 12.48
N LYS A 274 6.60 -27.06 11.50
CA LYS A 274 5.98 -28.01 10.58
C LYS A 274 6.85 -28.34 9.37
N PHE A 275 7.68 -27.38 8.91
CA PHE A 275 8.46 -27.52 7.68
C PHE A 275 9.98 -27.43 7.91
N LYS A 276 10.46 -27.62 9.15
CA LYS A 276 11.89 -27.65 9.52
C LYS A 276 12.70 -26.43 9.06
N GLY A 277 12.03 -25.25 8.98
CA GLY A 277 12.64 -23.99 8.51
C GLY A 277 12.55 -23.74 7.02
N GLY A 278 11.94 -24.62 6.26
CA GLY A 278 11.78 -24.52 4.80
C GLY A 278 12.84 -25.29 4.00
N PRO A 279 12.83 -25.20 2.67
CA PRO A 279 11.92 -24.38 1.85
C PRO A 279 10.50 -24.93 1.77
N VAL A 280 9.50 -24.05 1.79
CA VAL A 280 8.08 -24.42 1.71
C VAL A 280 7.31 -23.48 0.77
N GLY A 281 6.38 -24.04 -0.01
CA GLY A 281 5.56 -23.29 -0.95
C GLY A 281 4.58 -22.33 -0.26
N LEU A 282 4.28 -21.19 -0.89
CA LEU A 282 3.38 -20.17 -0.35
C LEU A 282 1.99 -20.72 -0.02
N THR A 283 1.38 -21.46 -0.94
CA THR A 283 0.05 -22.07 -0.76
C THR A 283 0.01 -23.06 0.40
N THR A 284 1.11 -23.79 0.61
CA THR A 284 1.25 -24.72 1.74
C THR A 284 1.31 -23.98 3.07
N ILE A 285 2.04 -22.85 3.14
CA ILE A 285 2.07 -21.99 4.33
C ILE A 285 0.68 -21.44 4.59
N ALA A 286 0.04 -20.86 3.56
CA ALA A 286 -1.29 -20.27 3.62
C ALA A 286 -2.32 -21.24 4.21
N THR A 287 -2.39 -22.44 3.65
CA THR A 287 -3.27 -23.52 4.17
C THR A 287 -2.94 -23.87 5.62
N ALA A 288 -1.64 -23.93 5.97
CA ALA A 288 -1.21 -24.34 7.31
C ALA A 288 -1.50 -23.30 8.40
N VAL A 289 -1.55 -22.00 8.04
CA VAL A 289 -1.90 -20.90 8.95
C VAL A 289 -3.38 -20.51 8.87
N GLY A 290 -4.12 -21.01 7.87
CA GLY A 290 -5.55 -20.71 7.69
C GLY A 290 -5.79 -19.33 7.05
N GLU A 291 -4.92 -18.91 6.11
CA GLU A 291 -5.01 -17.61 5.42
C GLU A 291 -5.02 -17.81 3.90
N ASP A 292 -5.43 -16.80 3.14
CA ASP A 292 -5.33 -16.79 1.68
C ASP A 292 -3.86 -16.60 1.21
N ALA A 293 -3.48 -17.29 0.14
CA ALA A 293 -2.12 -17.22 -0.39
C ALA A 293 -1.77 -15.83 -0.94
N GLY A 294 -2.74 -15.15 -1.54
CA GLY A 294 -2.57 -13.78 -2.03
C GLY A 294 -2.35 -12.80 -0.87
N THR A 295 -3.11 -12.94 0.22
CA THR A 295 -2.93 -12.14 1.44
C THR A 295 -1.53 -12.35 2.03
N LEU A 296 -1.05 -13.60 2.09
CA LEU A 296 0.32 -13.85 2.55
C LEU A 296 1.35 -13.14 1.67
N GLU A 297 1.21 -13.21 0.36
CA GLU A 297 2.17 -12.64 -0.60
C GLU A 297 2.17 -11.12 -0.61
N GLU A 298 1.01 -10.50 -0.42
CA GLU A 298 0.87 -9.04 -0.54
C GLU A 298 1.07 -8.30 0.78
N VAL A 299 0.67 -8.94 1.89
CA VAL A 299 0.57 -8.25 3.18
C VAL A 299 1.68 -8.65 4.15
N TYR A 300 1.96 -9.95 4.28
CA TYR A 300 2.88 -10.48 5.29
C TYR A 300 4.31 -10.66 4.76
N GLU A 301 4.44 -11.36 3.65
CA GLU A 301 5.74 -11.74 3.09
C GLU A 301 6.67 -10.54 2.83
N PRO A 302 6.21 -9.41 2.24
CA PRO A 302 7.11 -8.30 1.92
C PRO A 302 7.80 -7.72 3.15
N PHE A 303 7.08 -7.60 4.27
CA PHE A 303 7.65 -7.10 5.51
C PHE A 303 8.61 -8.13 6.14
N LEU A 304 8.24 -9.39 6.19
CA LEU A 304 9.09 -10.45 6.73
C LEU A 304 10.39 -10.64 5.93
N ILE A 305 10.35 -10.42 4.61
CA ILE A 305 11.54 -10.42 3.74
C ILE A 305 12.39 -9.18 4.02
N LYS A 306 11.78 -7.99 4.07
CA LYS A 306 12.47 -6.72 4.31
C LYS A 306 13.23 -6.75 5.63
N GLU A 307 12.60 -7.24 6.68
CA GLU A 307 13.22 -7.34 8.01
C GLU A 307 14.16 -8.56 8.15
N GLY A 308 14.25 -9.38 7.10
CA GLY A 308 15.18 -10.50 7.05
C GLY A 308 14.75 -11.73 7.85
N PHE A 309 13.47 -11.88 8.20
CA PHE A 309 12.96 -13.07 8.88
C PHE A 309 12.79 -14.26 7.96
N ILE A 310 12.40 -14.01 6.70
CA ILE A 310 12.29 -15.03 5.66
C ILE A 310 13.07 -14.63 4.41
N LYS A 311 13.43 -15.61 3.60
CA LYS A 311 14.00 -15.42 2.26
C LYS A 311 13.20 -16.23 1.24
N ARG A 312 13.08 -15.68 0.02
CA ARG A 312 12.46 -16.34 -1.12
C ARG A 312 13.54 -17.12 -1.88
N THR A 313 13.31 -18.38 -2.12
CA THR A 313 14.19 -19.26 -2.90
C THR A 313 13.40 -19.86 -4.08
N PRO A 314 14.05 -20.43 -5.11
CA PRO A 314 13.35 -21.12 -6.20
C PRO A 314 12.46 -22.29 -5.73
N ARG A 315 12.74 -22.88 -4.56
CA ARG A 315 11.97 -23.99 -3.98
C ARG A 315 10.85 -23.52 -3.04
N GLY A 316 10.81 -22.24 -2.65
CA GLY A 316 9.84 -21.71 -1.70
C GLY A 316 10.45 -20.73 -0.70
N ARG A 317 9.78 -20.59 0.45
CA ARG A 317 10.16 -19.68 1.53
C ARG A 317 10.93 -20.42 2.60
N GLU A 318 12.01 -19.81 3.08
CA GLU A 318 12.83 -20.32 4.17
C GLU A 318 12.96 -19.25 5.25
N VAL A 319 12.91 -19.66 6.51
CA VAL A 319 13.22 -18.77 7.63
C VAL A 319 14.73 -18.61 7.79
N THR A 320 15.11 -17.44 8.29
CA THR A 320 16.51 -17.11 8.57
C THR A 320 16.87 -17.40 10.03
N ASP A 321 18.15 -17.31 10.37
CA ASP A 321 18.60 -17.44 11.75
C ASP A 321 18.03 -16.34 12.66
N LEU A 322 17.69 -15.17 12.08
CA LEU A 322 17.01 -14.10 12.81
C LEU A 322 15.63 -14.55 13.31
N ALA A 323 14.85 -15.26 12.48
CA ALA A 323 13.55 -15.80 12.88
C ALA A 323 13.68 -16.83 14.01
N TYR A 324 14.65 -17.72 13.94
CA TYR A 324 14.92 -18.68 15.03
C TYR A 324 15.27 -17.96 16.33
N LYS A 325 16.17 -16.98 16.26
CA LYS A 325 16.59 -16.18 17.41
C LYS A 325 15.43 -15.38 18.01
N HIS A 326 14.60 -14.79 17.16
CA HIS A 326 13.43 -14.02 17.57
C HIS A 326 12.45 -14.88 18.37
N LEU A 327 12.15 -16.08 17.88
CA LEU A 327 11.19 -17.01 18.50
C LEU A 327 11.81 -17.89 19.61
N GLY A 328 13.07 -17.66 19.97
CA GLY A 328 13.78 -18.47 21.00
C GLY A 328 13.94 -19.94 20.61
N LYS A 329 13.96 -20.24 19.30
CA LYS A 329 14.13 -21.58 18.76
C LYS A 329 15.58 -21.80 18.31
N THR A 330 16.04 -23.04 18.39
CA THR A 330 17.33 -23.46 17.83
C THR A 330 17.14 -24.11 16.49
N ARG A 331 17.95 -23.71 15.51
CA ARG A 331 17.98 -24.39 14.21
C ARG A 331 18.53 -25.81 14.46
N ARG A 332 17.74 -26.85 14.20
CA ARG A 332 18.27 -28.22 14.18
C ARG A 332 19.24 -28.27 12.99
N ASN A 333 20.54 -28.35 13.32
CA ASN A 333 21.51 -28.81 12.35
C ASN A 333 21.22 -30.30 12.12
N ASP A 334 20.47 -30.61 11.05
CA ASP A 334 20.56 -31.95 10.45
C ASP A 334 21.94 -32.02 9.76
N GLY A 335 23.00 -31.97 10.58
CA GLY A 335 24.35 -32.33 10.20
C GLY A 335 24.29 -33.81 9.81
N GLY A 336 24.26 -34.06 8.51
CA GLY A 336 24.57 -35.36 8.00
C GLY A 336 25.97 -35.75 8.52
N GLU A 337 26.05 -36.54 9.57
CA GLU A 337 27.15 -37.44 9.72
C GLU A 337 27.14 -38.34 8.48
N GLN A 338 27.94 -37.95 7.51
CA GLN A 338 28.44 -38.88 6.51
C GLN A 338 29.25 -39.93 7.28
N MET A 339 28.56 -40.99 7.70
CA MET A 339 29.25 -42.23 8.08
C MET A 339 29.98 -42.68 6.83
N THR A 340 31.26 -42.39 6.76
CA THR A 340 32.20 -43.12 5.91
C THR A 340 32.27 -44.55 6.45
N LEU A 341 31.52 -45.42 5.80
CA LEU A 341 31.74 -46.87 5.92
C LEU A 341 33.02 -47.20 5.13
N PHE A 342 34.07 -47.51 5.86
CA PHE A 342 35.20 -48.25 5.33
C PHE A 342 34.87 -49.74 5.38
#